data_024fcb49dcae9fc04c6b2c7d050f8d91
#
_entry.id   024fcb49dcae9fc04c6b2c7d050f8d91
#
_cell.length_a   1.000
_cell.length_b   1.000
_cell.length_c   1.000
_cell.angle_alpha   90.00
_cell.angle_beta   90.00
_cell.angle_gamma   90.00
#
_symmetry.space_group_name_H-M   'P 1'
#
loop_
_entity.id
_entity.type
_entity.pdbx_description
1 polymer ?
#
loop_
_entity_poly.entity_id
_entity_poly.type
_entity_poly.pdbx_seq_one_letter_code
_entity_poly.pdbx_strand_id
1 'polypeptide(L)'
;MQEENREGISGALKTLAAVVIVFLLLAALYVGYQAMQVLFPPNTYETALLATVEDTVDAEGVLLFEESYVAGGGTLGYLVADGERVSAGTAVAEIYSDAAQASLRQQLTQINDQIDLLQRSQNTTSVQLESLRKNRSAALYDLMDSLDAGDYEDTDAEKENYILAQNKLWVVTGEAANFTDQITALVQQSQGVQAQLGSPAQIIAPQTGYFVRSSSSGRLNASADDILALNAQELQGYLQSDPVLALDGCAGKIV
;
A
#
# COMPACT_ATOMS: atom_id res chain seq x y z
N MET A 1 -87.74 -46.37 -43.17
CA MET A 1 -86.31 -46.63 -42.95
C MET A 1 -85.30 -45.79 -43.75
N GLN A 2 -85.73 -44.85 -44.56
CA GLN A 2 -84.81 -43.96 -45.34
C GLN A 2 -84.77 -42.50 -44.84
N GLU A 3 -85.73 -42.04 -44.06
CA GLU A 3 -85.75 -40.66 -43.54
C GLU A 3 -84.89 -40.48 -42.26
N GLU A 4 -84.79 -41.48 -41.42
CA GLU A 4 -84.00 -41.46 -40.13
C GLU A 4 -82.51 -41.35 -40.37
N ASN A 5 -81.98 -41.89 -41.49
CA ASN A 5 -80.57 -41.87 -41.87
C ASN A 5 -80.14 -40.49 -42.48
N ARG A 6 -81.07 -39.66 -42.93
CA ARG A 6 -80.76 -38.33 -43.44
C ARG A 6 -80.61 -37.27 -42.37
N GLU A 7 -81.36 -37.41 -41.26
CA GLU A 7 -81.21 -36.48 -40.14
C GLU A 7 -79.92 -36.70 -39.31
N GLY A 8 -79.49 -37.97 -39.15
CA GLY A 8 -78.25 -38.30 -38.47
C GLY A 8 -77.01 -37.82 -39.26
N ILE A 9 -77.04 -37.91 -40.59
CA ILE A 9 -75.92 -37.43 -41.43
C ILE A 9 -75.87 -35.90 -41.46
N SER A 10 -77.00 -35.22 -41.41
CA SER A 10 -77.04 -33.76 -41.38
C SER A 10 -76.60 -33.19 -40.01
N GLY A 11 -76.86 -33.93 -38.94
CA GLY A 11 -76.37 -33.58 -37.62
C GLY A 11 -74.82 -33.75 -37.47
N ALA A 12 -74.31 -34.87 -37.94
CA ALA A 12 -72.88 -35.15 -37.98
C ALA A 12 -72.11 -34.12 -38.84
N LEU A 13 -72.67 -33.75 -39.98
CA LEU A 13 -72.08 -32.74 -40.86
C LEU A 13 -72.03 -31.34 -40.21
N LYS A 14 -73.06 -30.97 -39.46
CA LYS A 14 -73.12 -29.70 -38.74
C LYS A 14 -72.13 -29.67 -37.56
N THR A 15 -71.95 -30.78 -36.83
CA THR A 15 -70.95 -30.87 -35.78
C THR A 15 -69.55 -30.86 -36.33
N LEU A 16 -69.32 -31.54 -37.46
CA LEU A 16 -68.03 -31.45 -38.15
C LEU A 16 -67.68 -30.08 -38.60
N ALA A 17 -68.66 -29.38 -39.22
CA ALA A 17 -68.51 -27.98 -39.65
C ALA A 17 -68.23 -27.03 -38.47
N ALA A 18 -68.91 -27.23 -37.35
CA ALA A 18 -68.70 -26.44 -36.15
C ALA A 18 -67.26 -26.64 -35.60
N VAL A 19 -66.77 -27.89 -35.56
CA VAL A 19 -65.40 -28.20 -35.12
C VAL A 19 -64.34 -27.57 -36.07
N VAL A 20 -64.58 -27.61 -37.36
CA VAL A 20 -63.68 -26.98 -38.34
C VAL A 20 -63.68 -25.45 -38.19
N ILE A 21 -64.84 -24.84 -37.95
CA ILE A 21 -64.92 -23.39 -37.70
C ILE A 21 -64.18 -23.00 -36.44
N VAL A 22 -64.32 -23.76 -35.33
CA VAL A 22 -63.59 -23.51 -34.10
C VAL A 22 -62.07 -23.65 -34.31
N PHE A 23 -61.65 -24.66 -35.06
CA PHE A 23 -60.26 -24.85 -35.38
C PHE A 23 -59.68 -23.72 -36.22
N LEU A 24 -60.42 -23.24 -37.23
CA LEU A 24 -60.05 -22.09 -38.05
C LEU A 24 -59.97 -20.79 -37.23
N LEU A 25 -60.90 -20.60 -36.28
CA LEU A 25 -60.84 -19.45 -35.36
C LEU A 25 -59.60 -19.50 -34.44
N LEU A 26 -59.28 -20.67 -33.91
CA LEU A 26 -58.07 -20.84 -33.08
C LEU A 26 -56.80 -20.62 -33.92
N ALA A 27 -56.75 -21.13 -35.14
CA ALA A 27 -55.64 -20.91 -36.06
C ALA A 27 -55.48 -19.41 -36.42
N ALA A 28 -56.61 -18.71 -36.67
CA ALA A 28 -56.59 -17.28 -36.92
C ALA A 28 -56.12 -16.46 -35.70
N LEU A 29 -56.58 -16.83 -34.50
CA LEU A 29 -56.10 -16.21 -33.25
C LEU A 29 -54.61 -16.46 -33.04
N TYR A 30 -54.12 -17.67 -33.29
CA TYR A 30 -52.72 -18.01 -33.20
C TYR A 30 -51.85 -17.20 -34.18
N VAL A 31 -52.27 -17.14 -35.45
CA VAL A 31 -51.56 -16.36 -36.46
C VAL A 31 -51.62 -14.85 -36.13
N GLY A 32 -52.76 -14.34 -35.64
CA GLY A 32 -52.87 -12.96 -35.15
C GLY A 32 -51.93 -12.67 -33.97
N TYR A 33 -51.82 -13.59 -33.01
CA TYR A 33 -50.88 -13.47 -31.90
C TYR A 33 -49.41 -13.48 -32.37
N GLN A 34 -49.06 -14.37 -33.30
CA GLN A 34 -47.72 -14.42 -33.88
C GLN A 34 -47.41 -13.13 -34.68
N ALA A 35 -48.37 -12.66 -35.48
CA ALA A 35 -48.22 -11.41 -36.22
C ALA A 35 -48.02 -10.21 -35.29
N MET A 36 -48.74 -10.20 -34.15
CA MET A 36 -48.60 -9.15 -33.13
C MET A 36 -47.21 -9.16 -32.46
N GLN A 37 -46.64 -10.33 -32.17
CA GLN A 37 -45.28 -10.46 -31.66
C GLN A 37 -44.19 -9.99 -32.64
N VAL A 38 -44.42 -10.18 -33.95
CA VAL A 38 -43.47 -9.75 -35.00
C VAL A 38 -43.58 -8.25 -35.27
N LEU A 39 -44.81 -7.73 -35.31
CA LEU A 39 -45.05 -6.31 -35.59
C LEU A 39 -44.78 -5.39 -34.41
N PHE A 40 -44.97 -5.92 -33.19
CA PHE A 40 -44.71 -5.20 -31.93
C PHE A 40 -43.80 -6.03 -31.03
N PRO A 41 -42.50 -6.16 -31.38
CA PRO A 41 -41.58 -6.86 -30.53
C PRO A 41 -41.53 -6.18 -29.16
N PRO A 42 -41.46 -6.95 -28.04
CA PRO A 42 -41.33 -6.34 -26.75
C PRO A 42 -40.04 -5.51 -26.72
N ASN A 43 -40.16 -4.26 -26.30
CA ASN A 43 -39.02 -3.37 -26.19
C ASN A 43 -37.96 -4.01 -25.27
N THR A 44 -36.87 -4.45 -25.84
CA THR A 44 -35.70 -4.83 -25.09
C THR A 44 -35.01 -3.56 -24.60
N TYR A 45 -35.11 -3.27 -23.32
CA TYR A 45 -34.32 -2.22 -22.69
C TYR A 45 -32.92 -2.76 -22.47
N GLU A 46 -31.95 -2.24 -23.20
CA GLU A 46 -30.55 -2.42 -22.86
C GLU A 46 -30.16 -1.34 -21.84
N THR A 47 -29.62 -1.74 -20.71
CA THR A 47 -29.00 -0.82 -19.78
C THR A 47 -27.80 -0.20 -20.45
N ALA A 48 -27.82 1.08 -20.69
CA ALA A 48 -26.65 1.83 -21.14
C ALA A 48 -25.61 1.80 -20.02
N LEU A 49 -24.52 1.08 -20.25
CA LEU A 49 -23.36 1.15 -19.39
C LEU A 49 -22.61 2.45 -19.71
N LEU A 50 -22.55 3.35 -18.74
CA LEU A 50 -21.68 4.51 -18.84
C LEU A 50 -20.23 4.01 -18.67
N ALA A 51 -19.51 3.85 -19.74
CA ALA A 51 -18.08 3.59 -19.72
C ALA A 51 -17.35 4.93 -19.82
N THR A 52 -16.60 5.27 -18.78
CA THR A 52 -15.64 6.36 -18.87
C THR A 52 -14.45 5.84 -19.66
N VAL A 53 -14.27 6.34 -20.86
CA VAL A 53 -13.06 6.07 -21.66
C VAL A 53 -12.06 7.17 -21.29
N GLU A 54 -10.99 6.77 -20.61
CA GLU A 54 -9.86 7.65 -20.40
C GLU A 54 -8.98 7.60 -21.65
N ASP A 55 -8.77 8.75 -22.24
CA ASP A 55 -7.79 8.89 -23.31
C ASP A 55 -6.42 9.10 -22.66
N THR A 56 -5.66 8.01 -22.57
CA THR A 56 -4.33 8.03 -21.95
C THR A 56 -3.27 8.18 -23.02
N VAL A 57 -2.35 9.10 -22.79
CA VAL A 57 -1.16 9.28 -23.61
C VAL A 57 0.04 8.82 -22.80
N ASP A 58 0.72 7.80 -23.28
CA ASP A 58 1.99 7.38 -22.71
C ASP A 58 3.07 8.41 -23.08
N ALA A 59 3.71 8.98 -22.08
CA ALA A 59 4.79 9.93 -22.26
C ALA A 59 6.00 9.54 -21.39
N GLU A 60 7.16 9.55 -21.98
CA GLU A 60 8.43 9.43 -21.27
C GLU A 60 9.00 10.83 -21.01
N GLY A 61 9.56 11.03 -19.82
CA GLY A 61 10.11 12.33 -19.42
C GLY A 61 11.09 12.22 -18.28
N VAL A 62 11.71 13.32 -17.92
CA VAL A 62 12.64 13.46 -16.81
C VAL A 62 12.05 14.36 -15.75
N LEU A 63 12.10 13.92 -14.50
CA LEU A 63 11.82 14.76 -13.35
C LEU A 63 13.12 15.43 -12.91
N LEU A 64 13.15 16.75 -13.00
CA LEU A 64 14.28 17.56 -12.53
C LEU A 64 13.96 18.07 -11.13
N PHE A 65 14.80 17.71 -10.18
CA PHE A 65 14.75 18.19 -8.81
C PHE A 65 15.94 19.11 -8.54
N GLU A 66 15.78 20.05 -7.64
CA GLU A 66 16.90 20.76 -7.06
C GLU A 66 17.59 19.83 -6.05
N GLU A 67 18.70 19.25 -6.46
CA GLU A 67 19.43 18.25 -5.68
C GLU A 67 20.63 18.87 -4.98
N SER A 68 20.78 18.54 -3.71
CA SER A 68 21.99 18.84 -2.94
C SER A 68 22.66 17.56 -2.48
N TYR A 69 23.89 17.33 -2.91
CA TYR A 69 24.64 16.12 -2.59
C TYR A 69 25.30 16.23 -1.22
N VAL A 70 25.19 15.16 -0.44
CA VAL A 70 25.73 15.06 0.90
C VAL A 70 27.00 14.25 0.82
N ALA A 71 28.15 14.91 0.95
CA ALA A 71 29.44 14.25 0.93
C ALA A 71 29.61 13.33 2.15
N GLY A 72 30.15 12.14 1.93
CA GLY A 72 30.44 11.18 2.98
C GLY A 72 30.94 9.87 2.38
N GLY A 73 31.92 9.25 3.02
CA GLY A 73 32.54 8.01 2.55
C GLY A 73 32.99 7.16 3.73
N GLY A 74 33.32 5.91 3.46
CA GLY A 74 33.72 4.93 4.46
C GLY A 74 32.54 4.09 4.96
N THR A 75 32.62 3.59 6.19
CA THR A 75 31.53 2.84 6.81
C THR A 75 30.53 3.81 7.39
N LEU A 76 29.38 3.93 6.72
CA LEU A 76 28.32 4.85 7.09
C LEU A 76 27.24 4.15 7.92
N GLY A 77 26.77 4.82 8.97
CA GLY A 77 25.53 4.49 9.68
C GLY A 77 24.52 5.58 9.50
N TYR A 78 23.43 5.31 8.82
CA TYR A 78 22.37 6.27 8.60
C TYR A 78 21.52 6.47 9.87
N LEU A 79 21.25 7.74 10.20
CA LEU A 79 20.47 8.15 11.37
C LEU A 79 19.00 8.47 11.01
N VAL A 80 18.73 8.62 9.72
CA VAL A 80 17.41 8.94 9.17
C VAL A 80 16.98 7.87 8.18
N ALA A 81 15.68 7.69 7.99
CA ALA A 81 15.15 6.76 7.00
C ALA A 81 15.38 7.27 5.56
N ASP A 82 15.33 6.34 4.60
CA ASP A 82 15.34 6.72 3.18
C ASP A 82 14.03 7.43 2.84
N GLY A 83 14.10 8.56 2.12
CA GLY A 83 12.94 9.40 1.84
C GLY A 83 12.44 10.23 3.03
N GLU A 84 13.12 10.23 4.16
CA GLU A 84 12.73 11.03 5.34
C GLU A 84 12.98 12.52 5.10
N ARG A 85 12.03 13.35 5.55
CA ARG A 85 12.18 14.79 5.50
C ARG A 85 13.11 15.27 6.61
N VAL A 86 14.20 15.94 6.24
CA VAL A 86 15.20 16.48 7.16
C VAL A 86 15.27 18.00 7.07
N SER A 87 15.70 18.64 8.14
CA SER A 87 15.98 20.07 8.18
C SER A 87 17.47 20.32 7.97
N ALA A 88 17.81 21.49 7.47
CA ALA A 88 19.20 21.92 7.42
C ALA A 88 19.86 21.82 8.82
N GLY A 89 21.05 21.25 8.89
CA GLY A 89 21.75 21.02 10.15
C GLY A 89 21.42 19.68 10.86
N THR A 90 20.46 18.90 10.37
CA THR A 90 20.16 17.56 10.91
C THR A 90 21.28 16.59 10.56
N ALA A 91 21.75 15.79 11.53
CA ALA A 91 22.68 14.71 11.26
C ALA A 91 21.95 13.57 10.53
N VAL A 92 22.38 13.24 9.31
CA VAL A 92 21.76 12.21 8.46
C VAL A 92 22.50 10.88 8.49
N ALA A 93 23.80 10.92 8.79
CA ALA A 93 24.61 9.71 8.94
C ALA A 93 25.79 9.96 9.89
N GLU A 94 26.39 8.88 10.37
CA GLU A 94 27.64 8.84 11.10
C GLU A 94 28.70 8.08 10.28
N ILE A 95 29.94 8.51 10.41
CA ILE A 95 31.10 7.84 9.80
C ILE A 95 31.76 7.01 10.89
N TYR A 96 31.83 5.69 10.69
CA TYR A 96 32.47 4.77 11.61
C TYR A 96 33.89 4.44 11.15
N SER A 97 34.79 4.29 12.11
CA SER A 97 36.18 3.90 11.85
C SER A 97 36.29 2.46 11.35
N ASP A 98 35.38 1.61 11.79
CA ASP A 98 35.35 0.18 11.47
C ASP A 98 33.95 -0.42 11.66
N ALA A 99 33.80 -1.70 11.28
CA ALA A 99 32.55 -2.45 11.44
C ALA A 99 32.16 -2.69 12.92
N ALA A 100 33.13 -2.66 13.85
CA ALA A 100 32.85 -2.82 15.27
C ALA A 100 32.10 -1.60 15.82
N GLN A 101 32.49 -0.38 15.42
CA GLN A 101 31.75 0.85 15.75
C GLN A 101 30.31 0.83 15.18
N ALA A 102 30.13 0.38 13.95
CA ALA A 102 28.81 0.21 13.38
C ALA A 102 27.93 -0.76 14.18
N SER A 103 28.52 -1.88 14.61
CA SER A 103 27.84 -2.87 15.47
C SER A 103 27.48 -2.31 16.85
N LEU A 104 28.37 -1.52 17.47
CA LEU A 104 28.06 -0.85 18.74
C LEU A 104 26.90 0.14 18.59
N ARG A 105 26.84 0.87 17.48
CA ARG A 105 25.71 1.79 17.20
C ARG A 105 24.39 1.03 17.06
N GLN A 106 24.39 -0.07 16.32
CA GLN A 106 23.20 -0.92 16.18
C GLN A 106 22.74 -1.48 17.55
N GLN A 107 23.67 -1.94 18.38
CA GLN A 107 23.35 -2.38 19.76
C GLN A 107 22.77 -1.25 20.59
N LEU A 108 23.33 -0.04 20.50
CA LEU A 108 22.83 1.14 21.21
C LEU A 108 21.41 1.49 20.80
N THR A 109 21.11 1.46 19.50
CA THR A 109 19.76 1.67 18.97
C THR A 109 18.79 0.64 19.55
N GLN A 110 19.11 -0.65 19.47
CA GLN A 110 18.26 -1.72 20.01
C GLN A 110 18.00 -1.58 21.52
N ILE A 111 19.01 -1.18 22.30
CA ILE A 111 18.85 -0.96 23.74
C ILE A 111 17.92 0.24 23.99
N ASN A 112 18.08 1.32 23.24
CA ASN A 112 17.26 2.52 23.40
C ASN A 112 15.80 2.26 23.00
N ASP A 113 15.56 1.50 21.93
CA ASP A 113 14.22 1.09 21.50
C ASP A 113 13.54 0.23 22.60
N GLN A 114 14.29 -0.69 23.22
CA GLN A 114 13.78 -1.46 24.36
C GLN A 114 13.44 -0.58 25.57
N ILE A 115 14.30 0.41 25.89
CA ILE A 115 14.04 1.37 26.97
C ILE A 115 12.76 2.15 26.68
N ASP A 116 12.61 2.68 25.48
CA ASP A 116 11.41 3.44 25.07
C ASP A 116 10.15 2.57 25.15
N LEU A 117 10.21 1.35 24.64
CA LEU A 117 9.10 0.40 24.70
C LEU A 117 8.66 0.13 26.14
N LEU A 118 9.62 -0.12 27.05
CA LEU A 118 9.32 -0.38 28.46
C LEU A 118 8.80 0.87 29.18
N GLN A 119 9.33 2.06 28.88
CA GLN A 119 8.82 3.33 29.40
C GLN A 119 7.38 3.60 28.96
N ARG A 120 7.08 3.40 27.68
CA ARG A 120 5.71 3.52 27.14
C ARG A 120 4.77 2.48 27.75
N SER A 121 5.29 1.29 28.07
CA SER A 121 4.54 0.22 28.71
C SER A 121 4.08 0.56 30.12
N GLN A 122 4.86 1.35 30.87
CA GLN A 122 4.50 1.81 32.22
C GLN A 122 3.48 2.95 32.23
N ASN A 123 3.33 3.66 31.11
CA ASN A 123 2.36 4.76 31.01
C ASN A 123 0.96 4.21 30.78
N THR A 124 0.28 3.85 31.87
CA THR A 124 -1.06 3.25 31.90
C THR A 124 -2.12 4.18 32.51
N THR A 125 -1.85 5.48 32.60
CA THR A 125 -2.73 6.46 33.26
C THR A 125 -4.11 6.46 32.61
N SER A 126 -5.16 6.19 33.41
CA SER A 126 -6.60 6.28 33.04
C SER A 126 -7.07 5.27 31.97
N VAL A 127 -6.40 4.16 31.75
CA VAL A 127 -6.83 3.17 30.74
C VAL A 127 -7.71 2.09 31.39
N GLN A 128 -8.88 1.83 30.78
CA GLN A 128 -9.79 0.76 31.24
C GLN A 128 -9.24 -0.60 30.80
N LEU A 129 -9.32 -1.61 31.70
CA LEU A 129 -8.85 -2.97 31.45
C LEU A 129 -9.43 -3.60 30.17
N GLU A 130 -10.71 -3.38 29.92
CA GLU A 130 -11.37 -3.89 28.71
C GLU A 130 -10.80 -3.27 27.43
N SER A 131 -10.48 -1.99 27.45
CA SER A 131 -9.82 -1.32 26.32
C SER A 131 -8.42 -1.90 26.05
N LEU A 132 -7.66 -2.18 27.12
CA LEU A 132 -6.34 -2.82 26.97
C LEU A 132 -6.44 -4.23 26.36
N ARG A 133 -7.41 -5.03 26.81
CA ARG A 133 -7.65 -6.37 26.24
C ARG A 133 -8.03 -6.30 24.76
N LYS A 134 -8.90 -5.37 24.41
CA LYS A 134 -9.31 -5.14 23.03
C LYS A 134 -8.13 -4.70 22.16
N ASN A 135 -7.35 -3.72 22.65
CA ASN A 135 -6.18 -3.22 21.92
C ASN A 135 -5.12 -4.31 21.70
N ARG A 136 -4.85 -5.14 22.75
CA ARG A 136 -3.94 -6.28 22.59
C ARG A 136 -4.44 -7.28 21.54
N SER A 137 -5.74 -7.57 21.53
CA SER A 137 -6.30 -8.51 20.56
C SER A 137 -6.24 -7.94 19.14
N ALA A 138 -6.54 -6.66 18.97
CA ALA A 138 -6.39 -5.97 17.67
C ALA A 138 -4.93 -6.03 17.19
N ALA A 139 -3.99 -5.60 18.01
CA ALA A 139 -2.56 -5.63 17.65
C ALA A 139 -2.04 -7.05 17.34
N LEU A 140 -2.60 -8.10 17.98
CA LEU A 140 -2.27 -9.48 17.62
C LEU A 140 -2.78 -9.85 16.22
N TYR A 141 -4.02 -9.45 15.89
CA TYR A 141 -4.57 -9.72 14.56
C TYR A 141 -3.82 -8.94 13.48
N ASP A 142 -3.50 -7.66 13.72
CA ASP A 142 -2.72 -6.82 12.80
C ASP A 142 -1.34 -7.47 12.51
N LEU A 143 -0.65 -7.96 13.57
CA LEU A 143 0.60 -8.70 13.43
C LEU A 143 0.43 -10.01 12.62
N MET A 144 -0.65 -10.76 12.88
CA MET A 144 -0.91 -12.00 12.12
C MET A 144 -1.21 -11.70 10.65
N ASP A 145 -1.97 -10.67 10.37
CA ASP A 145 -2.32 -10.26 9.01
C ASP A 145 -1.06 -9.81 8.23
N SER A 146 -0.14 -9.06 8.86
CA SER A 146 1.14 -8.67 8.25
C SER A 146 2.01 -9.90 7.93
N LEU A 147 2.06 -10.88 8.85
CA LEU A 147 2.82 -12.12 8.64
C LEU A 147 2.23 -12.98 7.51
N ASP A 148 0.89 -13.09 7.45
CA ASP A 148 0.18 -13.86 6.43
C ASP A 148 0.28 -13.20 5.04
N ALA A 149 0.31 -11.87 5.00
CA ALA A 149 0.53 -11.10 3.78
C ALA A 149 1.99 -11.17 3.28
N GLY A 150 2.94 -11.59 4.12
CA GLY A 150 4.36 -11.59 3.81
C GLY A 150 4.96 -10.19 3.78
N ASP A 151 4.31 -9.24 4.42
CA ASP A 151 4.77 -7.85 4.55
C ASP A 151 5.73 -7.74 5.74
N TYR A 152 7.00 -8.00 5.46
CA TYR A 152 8.04 -7.99 6.50
C TYR A 152 8.46 -6.58 6.91
N GLU A 153 8.11 -5.55 6.13
CA GLU A 153 8.47 -4.16 6.44
C GLU A 153 7.63 -3.64 7.61
N ASP A 154 6.34 -3.93 7.64
CA ASP A 154 5.44 -3.52 8.72
C ASP A 154 5.43 -4.49 9.91
N THR A 155 5.91 -5.73 9.74
CA THR A 155 5.87 -6.77 10.80
C THR A 155 6.58 -6.34 12.09
N ASP A 156 7.71 -5.62 12.00
CA ASP A 156 8.44 -5.18 13.20
C ASP A 156 7.68 -4.11 13.98
N ALA A 157 6.99 -3.20 13.31
CA ALA A 157 6.13 -2.19 13.93
C ALA A 157 4.90 -2.85 14.61
N GLU A 158 4.25 -3.79 13.94
CA GLU A 158 3.10 -4.51 14.48
C GLU A 158 3.48 -5.40 15.67
N LYS A 159 4.63 -6.02 15.63
CA LYS A 159 5.21 -6.77 16.76
C LYS A 159 5.44 -5.86 17.97
N GLU A 160 6.01 -4.67 17.77
CA GLU A 160 6.21 -3.69 18.83
C GLU A 160 4.86 -3.24 19.44
N ASN A 161 3.87 -2.95 18.62
CA ASN A 161 2.51 -2.58 19.02
C ASN A 161 1.89 -3.68 19.90
N TYR A 162 2.02 -4.94 19.49
CA TYR A 162 1.53 -6.08 20.27
C TYR A 162 2.23 -6.20 21.61
N ILE A 163 3.57 -6.13 21.65
CA ILE A 163 4.35 -6.21 22.89
C ILE A 163 3.98 -5.05 23.83
N LEU A 164 3.85 -3.83 23.31
CA LEU A 164 3.43 -2.66 24.07
C LEU A 164 2.05 -2.86 24.71
N ALA A 165 1.08 -3.34 23.94
CA ALA A 165 -0.28 -3.62 24.42
C ALA A 165 -0.28 -4.72 25.50
N GLN A 166 0.50 -5.78 25.29
CA GLN A 166 0.64 -6.88 26.25
C GLN A 166 1.30 -6.41 27.56
N ASN A 167 2.39 -5.63 27.48
CA ASN A 167 3.09 -5.11 28.64
C ASN A 167 2.18 -4.17 29.48
N LYS A 168 1.44 -3.29 28.82
CA LYS A 168 0.44 -2.43 29.51
C LYS A 168 -0.61 -3.25 30.24
N LEU A 169 -1.09 -4.31 29.63
CA LEU A 169 -2.03 -5.21 30.26
C LEU A 169 -1.41 -5.87 31.51
N TRP A 170 -0.18 -6.38 31.44
CA TRP A 170 0.51 -6.98 32.57
C TRP A 170 0.71 -6.01 33.75
N VAL A 171 1.07 -4.75 33.45
CA VAL A 171 1.20 -3.71 34.48
C VAL A 171 -0.14 -3.45 35.17
N VAL A 172 -1.23 -3.32 34.41
CA VAL A 172 -2.56 -3.03 34.98
C VAL A 172 -3.16 -4.22 35.72
N THR A 173 -2.91 -5.45 35.26
CA THR A 173 -3.38 -6.67 35.96
C THR A 173 -2.51 -7.06 37.17
N GLY A 174 -1.35 -6.44 37.32
CA GLY A 174 -0.39 -6.77 38.39
C GLY A 174 0.44 -8.04 38.10
N GLU A 175 0.38 -8.57 36.88
CA GLU A 175 1.24 -9.69 36.44
C GLU A 175 2.71 -9.26 36.32
N ALA A 176 2.96 -7.98 35.98
CA ALA A 176 4.24 -7.33 36.14
C ALA A 176 4.10 -6.12 37.07
N ALA A 177 4.93 -5.99 38.09
CA ALA A 177 4.82 -4.88 39.05
C ALA A 177 5.17 -3.55 38.37
N ASN A 178 6.33 -3.48 37.73
CA ASN A 178 6.79 -2.39 36.87
C ASN A 178 8.06 -2.85 36.12
N PHE A 179 8.54 -2.03 35.20
CA PHE A 179 9.77 -2.31 34.43
C PHE A 179 10.96 -1.44 34.87
N THR A 180 10.88 -0.79 36.04
CA THR A 180 11.88 0.19 36.49
C THR A 180 13.28 -0.41 36.61
N ASP A 181 13.39 -1.62 37.19
CA ASP A 181 14.68 -2.28 37.35
C ASP A 181 15.29 -2.69 36.01
N GLN A 182 14.46 -3.17 35.08
CA GLN A 182 14.89 -3.52 33.72
C GLN A 182 15.34 -2.28 32.95
N ILE A 183 14.56 -1.18 33.02
CA ILE A 183 14.94 0.09 32.42
C ILE A 183 16.26 0.59 32.98
N THR A 184 16.44 0.52 34.29
CA THR A 184 17.69 0.95 34.95
C THR A 184 18.88 0.14 34.45
N ALA A 185 18.76 -1.18 34.35
CA ALA A 185 19.81 -2.05 33.83
C ALA A 185 20.12 -1.74 32.34
N LEU A 186 19.10 -1.54 31.51
CA LEU A 186 19.27 -1.17 30.09
C LEU A 186 19.91 0.21 29.93
N VAL A 187 19.57 1.19 30.78
CA VAL A 187 20.22 2.52 30.78
C VAL A 187 21.70 2.41 31.11
N GLN A 188 22.06 1.60 32.11
CA GLN A 188 23.49 1.35 32.43
C GLN A 188 24.21 0.67 31.26
N GLN A 189 23.60 -0.30 30.64
CA GLN A 189 24.14 -0.97 29.46
C GLN A 189 24.30 0.01 28.28
N SER A 190 23.29 0.84 27.99
CA SER A 190 23.34 1.90 26.98
C SER A 190 24.52 2.84 27.20
N GLN A 191 24.72 3.31 28.43
CA GLN A 191 25.86 4.16 28.80
C GLN A 191 27.19 3.47 28.55
N GLY A 192 27.31 2.17 28.88
CA GLY A 192 28.51 1.39 28.61
C GLY A 192 28.81 1.24 27.11
N VAL A 193 27.82 0.96 26.30
CA VAL A 193 27.96 0.86 24.85
C VAL A 193 28.28 2.23 24.25
N GLN A 194 27.62 3.30 24.72
CA GLN A 194 27.88 4.68 24.27
C GLN A 194 29.32 5.12 24.56
N ALA A 195 29.87 4.74 25.74
CA ALA A 195 31.26 5.03 26.09
C ALA A 195 32.27 4.31 25.17
N GLN A 196 31.95 3.09 24.72
CA GLN A 196 32.77 2.35 23.75
C GLN A 196 32.63 2.91 22.32
N LEU A 197 31.43 3.32 21.90
CA LEU A 197 31.18 3.93 20.60
C LEU A 197 31.93 5.26 20.47
N GLY A 198 32.01 6.05 21.52
CA GLY A 198 32.59 7.40 21.51
C GLY A 198 31.70 8.41 20.75
N SER A 199 32.37 9.25 19.97
CA SER A 199 31.71 10.30 19.19
C SER A 199 32.10 10.16 17.71
N PRO A 200 31.39 9.36 16.91
CA PRO A 200 31.61 9.28 15.47
C PRO A 200 31.44 10.64 14.79
N ALA A 201 32.17 10.85 13.69
CA ALA A 201 31.96 12.05 12.88
C ALA A 201 30.57 12.01 12.24
N GLN A 202 29.86 13.13 12.29
CA GLN A 202 28.51 13.23 11.76
C GLN A 202 28.51 13.89 10.38
N ILE A 203 27.65 13.38 9.52
CA ILE A 203 27.32 13.97 8.23
C ILE A 203 26.00 14.71 8.41
N ILE A 204 26.02 16.01 8.06
CA ILE A 204 24.92 16.93 8.32
C ILE A 204 24.24 17.32 7.01
N ALA A 205 22.89 17.39 7.02
CA ALA A 205 22.11 17.87 5.90
C ALA A 205 22.45 19.36 5.60
N PRO A 206 22.88 19.70 4.38
CA PRO A 206 23.21 21.08 4.03
C PRO A 206 21.98 21.97 3.85
N GLN A 207 20.83 21.39 3.54
CA GLN A 207 19.56 22.09 3.33
C GLN A 207 18.37 21.25 3.82
N THR A 208 17.19 21.86 3.86
CA THR A 208 15.94 21.18 4.17
C THR A 208 15.39 20.50 2.93
N GLY A 209 14.94 19.24 3.04
CA GLY A 209 14.38 18.46 1.94
C GLY A 209 14.17 17.01 2.33
N TYR A 210 14.04 16.13 1.37
CA TYR A 210 13.92 14.69 1.56
C TYR A 210 15.27 14.03 1.32
N PHE A 211 15.76 13.32 2.34
CA PHE A 211 17.04 12.62 2.25
C PHE A 211 16.89 11.30 1.52
N VAL A 212 17.60 11.15 0.41
CA VAL A 212 17.64 9.91 -0.37
C VAL A 212 18.99 9.25 -0.16
N ARG A 213 18.96 8.07 0.49
CA ARG A 213 20.14 7.23 0.61
C ARG A 213 20.56 6.74 -0.76
N SER A 214 21.83 6.76 -1.01
CA SER A 214 22.34 6.07 -2.18
C SER A 214 23.80 5.74 -1.98
N SER A 215 24.16 4.48 -2.05
CA SER A 215 25.55 4.03 -2.20
C SER A 215 26.10 4.39 -3.58
N SER A 216 25.22 4.76 -4.51
CA SER A 216 25.53 5.21 -5.86
C SER A 216 24.66 6.42 -6.19
N SER A 217 24.73 7.48 -5.37
CA SER A 217 24.08 8.74 -5.71
C SER A 217 24.59 9.21 -7.06
N GLY A 218 23.70 9.19 -8.03
CA GLY A 218 24.00 9.65 -9.37
C GLY A 218 23.46 11.06 -9.58
N ARG A 219 24.09 11.80 -10.42
CA ARG A 219 23.55 13.05 -10.97
C ARG A 219 23.47 12.93 -12.48
N LEU A 220 22.56 13.68 -13.06
CA LEU A 220 22.54 13.81 -14.52
C LEU A 220 23.84 14.47 -15.00
N ASN A 221 24.35 14.02 -16.15
CA ASN A 221 25.56 14.55 -16.77
C ASN A 221 25.32 15.90 -17.49
N ALA A 222 24.20 16.57 -17.17
CA ALA A 222 23.85 17.88 -17.72
C ALA A 222 23.13 18.69 -16.62
N SER A 223 23.17 20.01 -16.73
CA SER A 223 22.40 20.88 -15.84
C SER A 223 20.91 20.84 -16.18
N ALA A 224 20.06 21.28 -15.26
CA ALA A 224 18.63 21.40 -15.50
C ALA A 224 18.33 22.31 -16.71
N ASP A 225 19.06 23.42 -16.86
CA ASP A 225 18.90 24.35 -17.97
C ASP A 225 19.27 23.70 -19.31
N ASP A 226 20.32 22.89 -19.35
CA ASP A 226 20.71 22.16 -20.56
C ASP A 226 19.65 21.16 -20.99
N ILE A 227 19.05 20.44 -20.01
CA ILE A 227 17.99 19.46 -20.28
C ILE A 227 16.69 20.15 -20.73
N LEU A 228 16.32 21.27 -20.11
CA LEU A 228 15.15 22.06 -20.49
C LEU A 228 15.26 22.68 -21.88
N ALA A 229 16.48 22.86 -22.39
CA ALA A 229 16.72 23.35 -23.73
C ALA A 229 16.57 22.28 -24.82
N LEU A 230 16.57 20.98 -24.47
CA LEU A 230 16.47 19.88 -25.42
C LEU A 230 15.04 19.76 -26.00
N ASN A 231 14.95 19.43 -27.29
CA ASN A 231 13.68 18.99 -27.87
C ASN A 231 13.40 17.51 -27.53
N ALA A 232 12.19 17.02 -27.80
CA ALA A 232 11.77 15.67 -27.44
C ALA A 232 12.68 14.55 -28.00
N GLN A 233 13.18 14.71 -29.22
CA GLN A 233 14.04 13.72 -29.87
C GLN A 233 15.46 13.73 -29.27
N GLU A 234 15.98 14.91 -28.96
CA GLU A 234 17.26 15.08 -28.28
C GLU A 234 17.21 14.54 -26.86
N LEU A 235 16.10 14.82 -26.13
CA LEU A 235 15.88 14.28 -24.79
C LEU A 235 15.83 12.75 -24.79
N GLN A 236 15.13 12.14 -25.75
CA GLN A 236 15.09 10.69 -25.88
C GLN A 236 16.48 10.11 -26.15
N GLY A 237 17.25 10.72 -27.03
CA GLY A 237 18.66 10.34 -27.30
C GLY A 237 19.54 10.48 -26.04
N TYR A 238 19.34 11.54 -25.28
CA TYR A 238 20.06 11.79 -24.02
C TYR A 238 19.75 10.68 -22.98
N LEU A 239 18.49 10.31 -22.80
CA LEU A 239 18.07 9.26 -21.87
C LEU A 239 18.62 7.88 -22.25
N GLN A 240 18.72 7.58 -23.54
CA GLN A 240 19.29 6.33 -24.03
C GLN A 240 20.81 6.21 -23.82
N SER A 241 21.50 7.33 -23.55
CA SER A 241 22.95 7.37 -23.35
C SER A 241 23.43 7.06 -21.93
N ASP A 242 22.54 6.61 -21.03
CA ASP A 242 22.81 6.41 -19.60
C ASP A 242 23.47 7.65 -18.95
N PRO A 243 22.69 8.75 -18.82
CA PRO A 243 23.22 10.06 -18.46
C PRO A 243 23.58 10.21 -16.98
N VAL A 244 23.53 9.14 -16.20
CA VAL A 244 23.73 9.18 -14.75
C VAL A 244 25.19 8.93 -14.40
N LEU A 245 25.83 9.91 -13.75
CA LEU A 245 27.18 9.78 -13.20
C LEU A 245 27.10 9.39 -11.73
N ALA A 246 27.73 8.25 -11.37
CA ALA A 246 27.92 7.89 -9.98
C ALA A 246 28.82 8.92 -9.28
N LEU A 247 28.46 9.31 -8.06
CA LEU A 247 29.27 10.19 -7.22
C LEU A 247 29.98 9.35 -6.16
N ASP A 248 31.27 9.20 -6.31
CA ASP A 248 32.11 8.56 -5.29
C ASP A 248 32.21 9.43 -4.03
N GLY A 249 32.14 8.80 -2.85
CA GLY A 249 32.23 9.52 -1.58
C GLY A 249 30.99 10.36 -1.27
N CYS A 250 29.82 9.95 -1.74
CA CYS A 250 28.54 10.56 -1.43
C CYS A 250 27.75 9.66 -0.47
N ALA A 251 27.26 10.24 0.62
CA ALA A 251 26.40 9.53 1.58
C ALA A 251 24.93 9.47 1.08
N GLY A 252 24.55 10.39 0.22
CA GLY A 252 23.20 10.51 -0.31
C GLY A 252 22.97 11.89 -0.93
N LYS A 253 21.70 12.20 -1.18
CA LYS A 253 21.28 13.51 -1.68
C LYS A 253 20.04 14.00 -0.97
N ILE A 254 19.81 15.31 -1.00
CA ILE A 254 18.57 15.95 -0.55
C ILE A 254 17.88 16.53 -1.78
N VAL A 255 16.61 16.20 -1.90
CA VAL A 255 15.70 16.62 -2.97
C VAL A 255 14.63 17.53 -2.42
#